data_653fe94599220939d32a05515de72cb4
#
_entry.id   653fe94599220939d32a05515de72cb4
#
_cell.length_a   1.000
_cell.length_b   1.000
_cell.length_c   1.000
_cell.angle_alpha   90.00
_cell.angle_beta   90.00
_cell.angle_gamma   90.00
#
_symmetry.space_group_name_H-M   'P 1'
#
loop_
_entity.id
_entity.type
_entity.pdbx_description
1 polymer ?
#
loop_
_entity_poly.entity_id
_entity_poly.type
_entity_poly.pdbx_seq_one_letter_code
_entity_poly.pdbx_strand_id
1 'polypeptide(L)'
;EGPYGCFNFQSSQPRQIWIGAGIGITPFIARLKHLAQSTEPQEIDLFHPTADYAEAAIAKLKADAQAANVRLHLRLTHQDGRLDAAQVRAIVPEWQSASIWFCGPSAFGQALRQDFIMHGLAAHDFHQELFEMR
;
A
#
# COMPACT_ATOMS: atom_id res chain seq x y z
N GLU A 1 9.27 3.11 18.89
CA GLU A 1 8.71 2.96 17.58
C GLU A 1 9.34 3.94 16.59
N GLY A 2 9.33 3.58 15.34
CA GLY A 2 9.96 4.38 14.34
C GLY A 2 9.02 5.42 13.74
N PRO A 3 9.54 6.26 12.82
CA PRO A 3 8.73 7.29 12.19
C PRO A 3 7.55 6.74 11.38
N TYR A 4 7.56 5.46 11.05
CA TYR A 4 6.49 4.82 10.30
C TYR A 4 5.76 3.77 11.12
N GLY A 5 5.81 3.89 12.45
CA GLY A 5 5.33 2.86 13.34
C GLY A 5 3.90 2.97 13.79
N CYS A 6 3.08 3.82 13.16
CA CYS A 6 1.74 4.11 13.67
C CYS A 6 0.66 3.17 13.16
N PHE A 7 0.94 2.39 12.10
CA PHE A 7 -0.06 1.50 11.52
C PHE A 7 -0.26 0.26 12.39
N ASN A 8 -1.51 0.00 12.77
CA ASN A 8 -1.86 -1.24 13.44
C ASN A 8 -2.48 -2.27 12.51
N PHE A 9 -2.80 -1.88 11.29
CA PHE A 9 -3.38 -2.74 10.24
C PHE A 9 -4.67 -3.44 10.67
N GLN A 10 -5.37 -2.87 11.64
CA GLN A 10 -6.63 -3.42 12.12
C GLN A 10 -7.80 -2.72 11.45
N SER A 11 -8.74 -3.51 10.96
CA SER A 11 -9.88 -2.99 10.24
C SER A 11 -11.01 -4.00 10.29
N SER A 12 -12.25 -3.50 10.23
CA SER A 12 -13.41 -4.38 10.11
C SER A 12 -13.65 -4.84 8.68
N GLN A 13 -12.91 -4.29 7.72
CA GLN A 13 -13.09 -4.67 6.33
C GLN A 13 -12.42 -5.99 6.02
N PRO A 14 -13.01 -6.79 5.11
CA PRO A 14 -12.45 -8.11 4.79
C PRO A 14 -11.20 -8.05 3.95
N ARG A 15 -10.89 -6.89 3.38
CA ARG A 15 -9.82 -6.73 2.40
C ARG A 15 -9.00 -5.51 2.75
N GLN A 16 -7.71 -5.54 2.42
CA GLN A 16 -6.83 -4.39 2.62
C GLN A 16 -6.12 -4.03 1.31
N ILE A 17 -5.91 -2.74 1.11
CA ILE A 17 -5.11 -2.21 0.03
C ILE A 17 -3.98 -1.41 0.67
N TRP A 18 -2.75 -1.79 0.38
CA TRP A 18 -1.57 -1.10 0.90
C TRP A 18 -0.91 -0.34 -0.23
N ILE A 19 -0.54 0.91 0.01
CA ILE A 19 0.17 1.73 -0.98
C ILE A 19 1.40 2.32 -0.31
N GLY A 20 2.57 1.81 -0.69
CA GLY A 20 3.85 2.30 -0.17
C GLY A 20 4.63 2.96 -1.28
N ALA A 21 4.68 4.29 -1.27
CA ALA A 21 5.32 5.08 -2.31
C ALA A 21 6.78 5.36 -1.94
N GLY A 22 7.70 4.92 -2.80
CA GLY A 22 9.11 5.13 -2.55
C GLY A 22 9.56 4.52 -1.22
N ILE A 23 10.16 5.31 -0.36
CA ILE A 23 10.59 4.82 0.95
C ILE A 23 9.43 4.49 1.88
N GLY A 24 8.21 4.88 1.52
CA GLY A 24 7.02 4.52 2.28
C GLY A 24 6.70 3.05 2.26
N ILE A 25 7.47 2.24 1.54
CA ILE A 25 7.30 0.78 1.55
C ILE A 25 7.71 0.14 2.89
N THR A 26 8.51 0.84 3.68
CA THR A 26 9.14 0.28 4.88
C THR A 26 8.16 -0.36 5.88
N PRO A 27 7.08 0.32 6.30
CA PRO A 27 6.16 -0.31 7.25
C PRO A 27 5.47 -1.53 6.67
N PHE A 28 5.26 -1.55 5.37
CA PHE A 28 4.63 -2.71 4.73
C PHE A 28 5.56 -3.91 4.65
N ILE A 29 6.86 -3.66 4.45
CA ILE A 29 7.84 -4.76 4.48
C ILE A 29 7.83 -5.43 5.85
N ALA A 30 7.81 -4.63 6.93
CA ALA A 30 7.76 -5.17 8.26
C ALA A 30 6.49 -6.00 8.48
N ARG A 31 5.36 -5.51 7.97
CA ARG A 31 4.09 -6.22 8.11
C ARG A 31 4.08 -7.51 7.29
N LEU A 32 4.70 -7.52 6.10
CA LEU A 32 4.80 -8.73 5.30
C LEU A 32 5.52 -9.83 6.07
N LYS A 33 6.62 -9.48 6.75
CA LYS A 33 7.36 -10.47 7.52
C LYS A 33 6.54 -11.03 8.66
N HIS A 34 5.74 -10.19 9.29
CA HIS A 34 4.82 -10.63 10.33
C HIS A 34 3.76 -11.58 9.78
N LEU A 35 3.16 -11.22 8.65
CA LEU A 35 2.09 -12.01 8.04
C LEU A 35 2.59 -13.35 7.51
N ALA A 36 3.85 -13.44 7.10
CA ALA A 36 4.40 -14.69 6.61
C ALA A 36 4.39 -15.77 7.69
N GLN A 37 4.33 -15.37 8.96
CA GLN A 37 4.28 -16.30 10.09
C GLN A 37 2.85 -16.51 10.60
N SER A 38 1.87 -15.84 9.98
CA SER A 38 0.49 -15.91 10.39
C SER A 38 -0.26 -16.93 9.55
N THR A 39 -1.24 -17.59 10.15
CA THR A 39 -2.10 -18.53 9.43
C THR A 39 -3.44 -17.92 9.04
N GLU A 40 -3.67 -16.66 9.41
CA GLU A 40 -4.95 -16.03 9.12
C GLU A 40 -5.01 -15.59 7.65
N PRO A 41 -6.05 -16.01 6.93
CA PRO A 41 -6.20 -15.58 5.55
C PRO A 41 -6.64 -14.11 5.48
N GLN A 42 -5.98 -13.34 4.63
CA GLN A 42 -6.40 -11.97 4.36
C GLN A 42 -6.23 -11.69 2.88
N GLU A 43 -7.14 -10.87 2.36
CA GLU A 43 -7.07 -10.42 0.98
C GLU A 43 -6.35 -9.08 0.97
N ILE A 44 -5.10 -9.08 0.53
CA ILE A 44 -4.27 -7.88 0.56
C ILE A 44 -3.63 -7.65 -0.79
N ASP A 45 -3.75 -6.43 -1.29
CA ASP A 45 -3.06 -5.96 -2.48
C ASP A 45 -2.10 -4.87 -2.07
N LEU A 46 -0.82 -5.02 -2.43
CA LEU A 46 0.21 -4.02 -2.13
C LEU A 46 0.66 -3.35 -3.41
N PHE A 47 0.49 -2.03 -3.45
CA PHE A 47 0.94 -1.21 -4.57
C PHE A 47 2.23 -0.48 -4.17
N HIS A 48 3.25 -0.62 -4.98
CA HIS A 48 4.54 0.04 -4.71
C HIS A 48 4.99 0.86 -5.92
N PRO A 49 4.54 2.12 -6.00
CA PRO A 49 5.08 3.03 -7.01
C PRO A 49 6.46 3.51 -6.56
N THR A 50 7.44 3.38 -7.45
CA THR A 50 8.80 3.81 -7.15
C THR A 50 9.50 4.28 -8.40
N ALA A 51 10.37 5.27 -8.25
CA ALA A 51 11.23 5.74 -9.33
C ALA A 51 12.52 4.94 -9.39
N ASP A 52 12.89 4.30 -8.29
CA ASP A 52 14.13 3.55 -8.19
C ASP A 52 13.89 2.07 -8.41
N TYR A 53 14.66 1.47 -9.31
CA TYR A 53 14.65 0.04 -9.50
C TYR A 53 15.98 -0.53 -8.98
N ALA A 54 15.96 -0.94 -7.73
CA ALA A 54 17.07 -1.68 -7.14
C ALA A 54 16.71 -3.16 -7.23
N GLU A 55 17.34 -3.87 -8.14
CA GLU A 55 16.95 -5.24 -8.50
C GLU A 55 16.89 -6.16 -7.28
N ALA A 56 17.90 -6.06 -6.42
CA ALA A 56 17.95 -6.91 -5.23
C ALA A 56 16.81 -6.59 -4.26
N ALA A 57 16.51 -5.31 -4.08
CA ALA A 57 15.44 -4.89 -3.19
C ALA A 57 14.07 -5.31 -3.72
N ILE A 58 13.88 -5.20 -5.03
CA ILE A 58 12.62 -5.59 -5.66
C ILE A 58 12.44 -7.11 -5.56
N ALA A 59 13.51 -7.87 -5.79
CA ALA A 59 13.45 -9.33 -5.68
C ALA A 59 13.08 -9.76 -4.26
N LYS A 60 13.66 -9.08 -3.25
CA LYS A 60 13.34 -9.38 -1.87
C LYS A 60 11.90 -9.03 -1.53
N LEU A 61 11.42 -7.90 -2.03
CA LEU A 61 10.02 -7.50 -1.81
C LEU A 61 9.06 -8.51 -2.43
N LYS A 62 9.35 -8.97 -3.63
CA LYS A 62 8.52 -9.99 -4.28
C LYS A 62 8.48 -11.28 -3.45
N ALA A 63 9.63 -11.70 -2.92
CA ALA A 63 9.70 -12.90 -2.11
C ALA A 63 8.91 -12.71 -0.80
N ASP A 64 9.04 -11.55 -0.16
CA ASP A 64 8.33 -11.28 1.08
C ASP A 64 6.81 -11.26 0.86
N ALA A 65 6.37 -10.65 -0.23
CA ALA A 65 4.95 -10.60 -0.57
C ALA A 65 4.40 -11.99 -0.85
N GLN A 66 5.15 -12.80 -1.57
CA GLN A 66 4.73 -14.17 -1.87
C GLN A 66 4.62 -15.00 -0.59
N ALA A 67 5.59 -14.87 0.30
CA ALA A 67 5.56 -15.60 1.57
C ALA A 67 4.36 -15.20 2.43
N ALA A 68 3.94 -13.95 2.33
CA ALA A 68 2.80 -13.44 3.10
C ALA A 68 1.46 -13.61 2.37
N ASN A 69 1.49 -14.17 1.17
CA ASN A 69 0.31 -14.34 0.32
C ASN A 69 -0.37 -13.00 0.00
N VAL A 70 0.45 -12.00 -0.29
CA VAL A 70 0.01 -10.66 -0.66
C VAL A 70 0.26 -10.45 -2.15
N ARG A 71 -0.73 -9.90 -2.86
CA ARG A 71 -0.59 -9.59 -4.27
C ARG A 71 0.19 -8.28 -4.42
N LEU A 72 1.37 -8.36 -5.03
CA LEU A 72 2.22 -7.19 -5.22
C LEU A 72 1.99 -6.60 -6.61
N HIS A 73 1.72 -5.30 -6.63
CA HIS A 73 1.58 -4.52 -7.85
C HIS A 73 2.68 -3.48 -7.89
N LEU A 74 3.75 -3.84 -8.57
CA LEU A 74 4.91 -2.95 -8.70
C LEU A 74 4.68 -1.97 -9.83
N ARG A 75 4.97 -0.70 -9.59
CA ARG A 75 4.84 0.33 -10.62
C ARG A 75 6.11 1.15 -10.68
N LEU A 76 6.84 1.00 -11.77
CA LEU A 76 8.06 1.75 -12.00
C LEU A 76 7.69 3.03 -12.73
N THR A 77 7.78 4.16 -12.06
CA THR A 77 7.22 5.41 -12.56
C THR A 77 7.85 5.85 -13.88
N HIS A 78 9.11 5.46 -14.14
CA HIS A 78 9.76 5.79 -15.41
C HIS A 78 9.21 4.98 -16.60
N GLN A 79 8.70 3.80 -16.35
CA GLN A 79 8.19 2.93 -17.41
C GLN A 79 6.68 2.92 -17.48
N ASP A 80 6.04 2.92 -16.31
CA ASP A 80 4.60 2.69 -16.20
C ASP A 80 3.82 3.97 -15.94
N GLY A 81 4.51 5.09 -15.70
CA GLY A 81 3.86 6.32 -15.31
C GLY A 81 3.48 6.33 -13.85
N ARG A 82 2.85 7.40 -13.42
CA ARG A 82 2.46 7.55 -12.01
C ARG A 82 1.24 6.73 -11.69
N LEU A 83 1.21 6.20 -10.48
CA LEU A 83 0.03 5.52 -9.96
C LEU A 83 -1.01 6.54 -9.55
N ASP A 84 -2.27 6.28 -9.88
CA ASP A 84 -3.38 7.10 -9.40
C ASP A 84 -4.49 6.22 -8.83
N ALA A 85 -5.48 6.87 -8.20
CA ALA A 85 -6.55 6.15 -7.55
C ALA A 85 -7.40 5.35 -8.54
N ALA A 86 -7.59 5.88 -9.74
CA ALA A 86 -8.39 5.19 -10.75
C ALA A 86 -7.76 3.85 -11.12
N GLN A 87 -6.44 3.81 -11.20
CA GLN A 87 -5.73 2.55 -11.50
C GLN A 87 -5.88 1.55 -10.37
N VAL A 88 -5.82 2.01 -9.13
CA VAL A 88 -6.02 1.13 -7.97
C VAL A 88 -7.43 0.56 -7.99
N ARG A 89 -8.43 1.38 -8.25
CA ARG A 89 -9.82 0.93 -8.30
C ARG A 89 -10.04 -0.08 -9.43
N ALA A 90 -9.36 0.11 -10.56
CA ALA A 90 -9.50 -0.81 -11.69
C ALA A 90 -8.89 -2.17 -11.37
N ILE A 91 -7.74 -2.18 -10.67
CA ILE A 91 -7.05 -3.42 -10.33
C ILE A 91 -7.75 -4.16 -9.20
N VAL A 92 -8.33 -3.40 -8.25
CA VAL A 92 -9.04 -3.98 -7.11
C VAL A 92 -10.50 -3.50 -7.17
N PRO A 93 -11.36 -4.19 -7.93
CA PRO A 93 -12.77 -3.74 -8.05
C PRO A 93 -13.50 -3.74 -6.72
N GLU A 94 -13.05 -4.54 -5.76
CA GLU A 94 -13.68 -4.64 -4.44
C GLU A 94 -13.17 -3.58 -3.46
N TRP A 95 -12.62 -2.49 -3.96
CA TRP A 95 -12.01 -1.48 -3.11
C TRP A 95 -12.98 -0.87 -2.09
N GLN A 96 -14.27 -0.89 -2.36
CA GLN A 96 -15.24 -0.33 -1.42
C GLN A 96 -15.39 -1.19 -0.16
N SER A 97 -14.99 -2.47 -0.22
CA SER A 97 -14.99 -3.33 0.95
C SER A 97 -13.56 -3.51 1.49
N ALA A 98 -12.69 -2.54 1.24
CA ALA A 98 -11.31 -2.58 1.68
C ALA A 98 -11.01 -1.41 2.60
N SER A 99 -10.05 -1.62 3.50
CA SER A 99 -9.39 -0.52 4.17
C SER A 99 -8.11 -0.21 3.41
N ILE A 100 -7.79 1.07 3.27
CA ILE A 100 -6.63 1.50 2.51
C ILE A 100 -5.60 2.06 3.47
N TRP A 101 -4.35 1.63 3.28
CA TRP A 101 -3.23 2.01 4.14
C TRP A 101 -2.14 2.60 3.25
N PHE A 102 -1.88 3.88 3.43
CA PHE A 102 -0.94 4.61 2.58
C PHE A 102 0.22 5.13 3.41
N CYS A 103 1.44 4.94 2.90
CA CYS A 103 2.63 5.58 3.46
C CYS A 103 3.42 6.19 2.32
N GLY A 104 3.66 7.49 2.39
CA GLY A 104 4.37 8.17 1.32
C GLY A 104 4.26 9.68 1.40
N PRO A 105 4.60 10.37 0.31
CA PRO A 105 4.57 11.83 0.29
C PRO A 105 3.17 12.39 0.52
N SER A 106 3.13 13.49 1.24
CA SER A 106 1.90 14.13 1.71
C SER A 106 0.93 14.47 0.56
N ALA A 107 1.44 15.10 -0.50
CA ALA A 107 0.58 15.51 -1.61
C ALA A 107 -0.08 14.32 -2.30
N PHE A 108 0.68 13.24 -2.49
CA PHE A 108 0.15 12.03 -3.11
C PHE A 108 -0.91 11.39 -2.24
N GLY A 109 -0.63 11.29 -0.94
CA GLY A 109 -1.59 10.71 0.00
C GLY A 109 -2.90 11.47 0.05
N GLN A 110 -2.82 12.80 0.06
CA GLN A 110 -4.02 13.63 0.09
C GLN A 110 -4.85 13.48 -1.19
N ALA A 111 -4.17 13.40 -2.34
CA ALA A 111 -4.88 13.22 -3.61
C ALA A 111 -5.58 11.88 -3.66
N LEU A 112 -4.93 10.82 -3.21
CA LEU A 112 -5.54 9.49 -3.15
C LEU A 112 -6.74 9.48 -2.22
N ARG A 113 -6.58 10.06 -1.03
CA ARG A 113 -7.65 10.08 -0.04
C ARG A 113 -8.89 10.79 -0.57
N GLN A 114 -8.69 11.97 -1.16
CA GLN A 114 -9.81 12.73 -1.70
C GLN A 114 -10.53 11.94 -2.79
N ASP A 115 -9.77 11.31 -3.68
CA ASP A 115 -10.36 10.59 -4.80
C ASP A 115 -11.20 9.41 -4.30
N PHE A 116 -10.65 8.61 -3.37
CA PHE A 116 -11.37 7.45 -2.86
C PHE A 116 -12.63 7.86 -2.11
N ILE A 117 -12.55 8.92 -1.31
CA ILE A 117 -13.71 9.39 -0.54
C ILE A 117 -14.79 9.92 -1.49
N MET A 118 -14.38 10.66 -2.53
CA MET A 118 -15.33 11.15 -3.53
C MET A 118 -16.06 10.03 -4.26
N HIS A 119 -15.41 8.86 -4.36
CA HIS A 119 -16.03 7.71 -5.04
C HIS A 119 -16.76 6.77 -4.07
N GLY A 120 -16.85 7.14 -2.80
CA GLY A 120 -17.69 6.42 -1.85
C GLY A 120 -16.99 5.66 -0.74
N LEU A 121 -15.66 5.76 -0.63
CA LEU A 121 -14.97 5.13 0.49
C LEU A 121 -15.23 5.92 1.76
N ALA A 122 -15.49 5.22 2.87
CA ALA A 122 -15.67 5.87 4.16
C ALA A 122 -14.32 6.45 4.61
N ALA A 123 -14.36 7.65 5.18
CA ALA A 123 -13.12 8.33 5.58
C ALA A 123 -12.32 7.51 6.61
N HIS A 124 -13.00 6.79 7.49
CA HIS A 124 -12.31 5.99 8.51
C HIS A 124 -11.65 4.73 7.95
N ASP A 125 -11.90 4.42 6.68
CA ASP A 125 -11.25 3.28 6.03
C ASP A 125 -9.99 3.68 5.27
N PHE A 126 -9.62 4.96 5.27
CA PHE A 126 -8.38 5.41 4.66
C PHE A 126 -7.40 5.83 5.75
N HIS A 127 -6.34 5.06 5.92
CA HIS A 127 -5.31 5.28 6.93
C HIS A 127 -4.05 5.76 6.24
N GLN A 128 -3.42 6.80 6.76
CA GLN A 128 -2.25 7.35 6.09
C GLN A 128 -1.16 7.76 7.07
N GLU A 129 0.07 7.56 6.64
CA GLU A 129 1.25 8.03 7.31
C GLU A 129 1.99 8.87 6.27
N LEU A 130 2.05 10.17 6.48
CA LEU A 130 2.54 11.10 5.49
C LEU A 130 3.90 11.64 5.87
N PHE A 131 4.74 11.89 4.87
CA PHE A 131 6.00 12.57 5.09
C PHE A 131 6.24 13.56 3.96
N GLU A 132 7.10 14.54 4.24
CA GLU A 132 7.46 15.55 3.25
C GLU A 132 8.74 15.14 2.55
N MET A 133 8.73 15.23 1.23
CA MET A 133 9.93 14.97 0.44
C MET A 133 10.80 16.22 0.43
N ARG A 134 12.09 16.05 0.71
CA ARG A 134 13.01 17.18 0.73
C ARG A 134 14.15 16.95 -0.23
#